data_a371a271fa99548d2f80be080e394169
#
_entry.id   a371a271fa99548d2f80be080e394169
#
_cell.length_a   1.000
_cell.length_b   1.000
_cell.length_c   1.000
_cell.angle_alpha   90.00
_cell.angle_beta   90.00
_cell.angle_gamma   90.00
#
_symmetry.space_group_name_H-M   'P 1'
#
loop_
_entity.id
_entity.type
_entity.pdbx_description
1 polymer ?
#
loop_
_entity_poly.entity_id
_entity_poly.type
_entity_poly.pdbx_seq_one_letter_code
_entity_poly.pdbx_strand_id
1 'polypeptide(L)'
;MRLEGECDMARQTGKSSRTEAAPRAGLRHGFTLVEMLAVMVLISILMATVGMSLGKARQIARNTKAEAECRELLNAILEYRSLYGEWPGGNKAKGEVEAEYSFLEPLIDSSKNDSGIVFLNLNLASGEKWLDPWGSPYVINFPDGSETDPRRTVLETCVSFPFRRVARDVEEGN
;
A
#
# COMPACT_ATOMS: atom_id res chain seq x y z
N MET A 1 7.59 -81.01 -53.83
CA MET A 1 6.19 -81.57 -54.09
C MET A 1 5.30 -80.35 -54.00
N ARG A 2 5.06 -79.73 -55.18
CA ARG A 2 3.79 -79.66 -55.87
C ARG A 2 2.66 -79.17 -55.06
N LEU A 3 1.82 -78.14 -55.35
CA LEU A 3 1.26 -77.60 -56.60
C LEU A 3 0.72 -76.21 -56.25
N GLU A 4 0.96 -75.11 -56.97
CA GLU A 4 0.11 -74.59 -58.07
C GLU A 4 -1.37 -74.46 -57.73
N GLY A 5 -1.85 -73.22 -57.80
CA GLY A 5 -3.24 -72.84 -57.78
C GLY A 5 -3.45 -71.36 -58.01
N GLU A 6 -3.32 -71.00 -59.22
CA GLU A 6 -3.72 -69.84 -60.00
C GLU A 6 -5.24 -69.66 -59.98
N CYS A 7 -5.73 -68.45 -59.81
CA CYS A 7 -6.94 -67.84 -60.39
C CYS A 7 -7.12 -66.43 -59.85
N ASP A 8 -6.75 -65.47 -60.54
CA ASP A 8 -7.32 -64.67 -61.63
C ASP A 8 -8.75 -64.12 -61.35
N MET A 9 -8.88 -62.88 -61.71
CA MET A 9 -10.06 -62.11 -62.07
C MET A 9 -10.89 -61.43 -60.96
N ALA A 10 -10.81 -60.16 -60.80
CA ALA A 10 -11.73 -59.16 -61.39
C ALA A 10 -11.57 -57.76 -60.81
N ARG A 11 -10.99 -56.96 -61.51
CA ARG A 11 -11.23 -55.55 -61.84
C ARG A 11 -12.60 -55.05 -61.35
N GLN A 12 -12.62 -54.19 -60.37
CA GLN A 12 -13.67 -53.16 -60.26
C GLN A 12 -13.06 -51.80 -59.80
N THR A 13 -13.03 -50.96 -60.80
CA THR A 13 -12.79 -49.51 -60.65
C THR A 13 -13.97 -48.88 -59.93
N GLY A 14 -13.81 -48.66 -58.63
CA GLY A 14 -14.68 -47.82 -57.86
C GLY A 14 -14.07 -46.44 -57.73
N LYS A 15 -14.37 -45.52 -58.64
CA LYS A 15 -14.03 -44.11 -58.63
C LYS A 15 -14.87 -43.44 -57.52
N SER A 16 -14.39 -43.48 -56.30
CA SER A 16 -14.96 -42.70 -55.20
C SER A 16 -14.61 -41.24 -55.44
N SER A 17 -15.57 -40.50 -55.96
CA SER A 17 -15.57 -39.06 -56.01
C SER A 17 -15.63 -38.51 -54.57
N ARG A 18 -14.46 -38.30 -53.97
CA ARG A 18 -14.34 -37.59 -52.74
C ARG A 18 -14.70 -36.13 -53.04
N THR A 19 -15.88 -35.71 -52.71
CA THR A 19 -16.32 -34.34 -52.71
C THR A 19 -15.48 -33.63 -51.64
N GLU A 20 -14.40 -32.99 -52.04
CA GLU A 20 -13.67 -32.05 -51.18
C GLU A 20 -14.63 -30.94 -50.84
N ALA A 21 -15.13 -30.96 -49.59
CA ALA A 21 -15.85 -29.83 -49.03
C ALA A 21 -14.86 -28.67 -48.97
N ALA A 22 -15.07 -27.67 -49.80
CA ALA A 22 -14.30 -26.43 -49.79
C ALA A 22 -14.33 -25.83 -48.37
N PRO A 23 -13.20 -25.42 -47.81
CA PRO A 23 -13.17 -24.76 -46.50
C PRO A 23 -14.03 -23.50 -46.59
N ARG A 24 -15.06 -23.45 -45.75
CA ARG A 24 -15.87 -22.24 -45.57
C ARG A 24 -14.94 -21.16 -45.14
N ALA A 25 -14.60 -20.25 -46.04
CA ALA A 25 -13.88 -19.03 -45.72
C ALA A 25 -14.72 -18.27 -44.69
N GLY A 26 -14.35 -18.41 -43.41
CA GLY A 26 -14.93 -17.61 -42.35
C GLY A 26 -14.73 -16.14 -42.71
N LEU A 27 -15.81 -15.38 -42.82
CA LEU A 27 -15.80 -13.96 -43.02
C LEU A 27 -14.96 -13.34 -41.91
N ARG A 28 -13.71 -13.03 -42.22
CA ARG A 28 -12.87 -12.22 -41.36
C ARG A 28 -13.44 -10.81 -41.40
N HIS A 29 -14.25 -10.48 -40.40
CA HIS A 29 -14.69 -9.10 -40.18
C HIS A 29 -13.46 -8.28 -39.82
N GLY A 30 -12.95 -7.51 -40.77
CA GLY A 30 -11.94 -6.52 -40.50
C GLY A 30 -12.57 -5.36 -39.69
N PHE A 31 -11.86 -4.89 -38.69
CA PHE A 31 -12.30 -3.69 -37.97
C PHE A 31 -12.40 -2.48 -38.90
N THR A 32 -13.50 -1.74 -38.78
CA THR A 32 -13.68 -0.51 -39.55
C THR A 32 -12.88 0.64 -38.92
N LEU A 33 -12.44 1.60 -39.73
CA LEU A 33 -11.73 2.77 -39.26
C LEU A 33 -12.56 3.56 -38.23
N VAL A 34 -13.88 3.60 -38.42
CA VAL A 34 -14.83 4.26 -37.50
C VAL A 34 -14.88 3.56 -36.14
N GLU A 35 -14.82 2.23 -36.13
CA GLU A 35 -14.85 1.43 -34.90
C GLU A 35 -13.57 1.67 -34.05
N MET A 36 -12.40 1.75 -34.70
CA MET A 36 -11.16 2.11 -34.02
C MET A 36 -11.21 3.53 -33.47
N LEU A 37 -11.75 4.49 -34.23
CA LEU A 37 -11.91 5.87 -33.79
C LEU A 37 -12.86 5.96 -32.58
N ALA A 38 -13.97 5.25 -32.60
CA ALA A 38 -14.92 5.23 -31.49
C ALA A 38 -14.28 4.66 -30.22
N VAL A 39 -13.52 3.57 -30.33
CA VAL A 39 -12.79 2.98 -29.18
C VAL A 39 -11.76 3.97 -28.61
N MET A 40 -11.01 4.66 -29.46
CA MET A 40 -10.04 5.65 -28.98
C MET A 40 -10.69 6.82 -28.25
N VAL A 41 -11.85 7.28 -28.70
CA VAL A 41 -12.62 8.32 -28.01
C VAL A 41 -13.10 7.82 -26.64
N LEU A 42 -13.65 6.61 -26.55
CA LEU A 42 -14.10 6.02 -25.28
C LEU A 42 -12.94 5.87 -24.27
N ILE A 43 -11.81 5.34 -24.73
CA ILE A 43 -10.61 5.21 -23.87
C ILE A 43 -10.13 6.57 -23.38
N SER A 44 -10.15 7.59 -24.24
CA SER A 44 -9.71 8.94 -23.86
C SER A 44 -10.59 9.53 -22.74
N ILE A 45 -11.90 9.34 -22.81
CA ILE A 45 -12.85 9.79 -21.77
C ILE A 45 -12.59 9.04 -20.46
N LEU A 46 -12.39 7.71 -20.51
CA LEU A 46 -12.09 6.90 -19.31
C LEU A 46 -10.78 7.34 -18.67
N MET A 47 -9.73 7.55 -19.44
CA MET A 47 -8.43 8.00 -18.92
C MET A 47 -8.50 9.37 -18.26
N ALA A 48 -9.31 10.31 -18.81
CA ALA A 48 -9.50 11.63 -18.23
C ALA A 48 -10.14 11.56 -16.83
N THR A 49 -11.12 10.68 -16.61
CA THR A 49 -11.79 10.52 -15.31
C THR A 49 -10.91 9.86 -14.26
N VAL A 50 -10.11 8.88 -14.63
CA VAL A 50 -9.18 8.18 -13.73
C VAL A 50 -8.06 9.09 -13.25
N GLY A 51 -7.52 9.94 -14.13
CA GLY A 51 -6.39 10.81 -13.80
C GLY A 51 -6.67 11.80 -12.67
N MET A 52 -7.87 12.37 -12.60
CA MET A 52 -8.27 13.30 -11.53
C MET A 52 -8.46 12.63 -10.17
N SER A 53 -8.86 11.36 -10.13
CA SER A 53 -9.13 10.62 -8.89
C SER A 53 -7.86 10.16 -8.20
N LEU A 54 -6.78 9.87 -8.92
CA LEU A 54 -5.53 9.35 -8.38
C LEU A 54 -4.81 10.32 -7.44
N GLY A 55 -4.88 11.62 -7.70
CA GLY A 55 -4.26 12.63 -6.86
C GLY A 55 -4.86 12.65 -5.44
N LYS A 56 -6.18 12.68 -5.35
CA LYS A 56 -6.92 12.64 -4.07
C LYS A 56 -6.70 11.33 -3.33
N ALA A 57 -6.75 10.19 -4.04
CA ALA A 57 -6.53 8.88 -3.43
C ALA A 57 -5.14 8.77 -2.79
N ARG A 58 -4.09 9.27 -3.45
CA ARG A 58 -2.73 9.30 -2.89
C ARG A 58 -2.64 10.19 -1.65
N GLN A 59 -3.31 11.34 -1.66
CA GLN A 59 -3.32 12.24 -0.49
C GLN A 59 -4.02 11.58 0.70
N ILE A 60 -5.19 10.98 0.50
CA ILE A 60 -5.91 10.24 1.54
C ILE A 60 -5.05 9.09 2.08
N ALA A 61 -4.42 8.32 1.20
CA ALA A 61 -3.56 7.21 1.61
C ALA A 61 -2.38 7.67 2.48
N ARG A 62 -1.74 8.80 2.15
CA ARG A 62 -0.66 9.39 2.96
C ARG A 62 -1.18 9.86 4.33
N ASN A 63 -2.33 10.53 4.37
CA ASN A 63 -2.93 10.98 5.61
C ASN A 63 -3.27 9.79 6.52
N THR A 64 -3.93 8.76 5.98
CA THR A 64 -4.27 7.55 6.75
C THR A 64 -3.03 6.82 7.25
N LYS A 65 -1.97 6.75 6.43
CA LYS A 65 -0.70 6.16 6.84
C LYS A 65 -0.08 6.94 8.00
N ALA A 66 0.03 8.26 7.89
CA ALA A 66 0.58 9.11 8.95
C ALA A 66 -0.23 8.98 10.25
N GLU A 67 -1.56 8.97 10.16
CA GLU A 67 -2.43 8.79 11.32
C GLU A 67 -2.23 7.42 11.99
N ALA A 68 -2.09 6.35 11.21
CA ALA A 68 -1.83 5.02 11.74
C ALA A 68 -0.46 4.94 12.45
N GLU A 69 0.59 5.48 11.82
CA GLU A 69 1.95 5.54 12.38
C GLU A 69 1.99 6.37 13.68
N CYS A 70 1.28 7.50 13.71
CA CYS A 70 1.13 8.30 14.93
C CYS A 70 0.46 7.53 16.06
N ARG A 71 -0.62 6.82 15.77
CA ARG A 71 -1.32 6.00 16.79
C ARG A 71 -0.43 4.88 17.30
N GLU A 72 0.33 4.23 16.41
CA GLU A 72 1.27 3.18 16.79
C GLU A 72 2.35 3.72 17.73
N LEU A 73 2.95 4.87 17.39
CA LEU A 73 3.95 5.54 18.22
C LEU A 73 3.39 5.93 19.60
N LEU A 74 2.20 6.50 19.62
CA LEU A 74 1.54 6.87 20.86
C LEU A 74 1.26 5.67 21.76
N ASN A 75 0.75 4.60 21.19
CA ASN A 75 0.48 3.36 21.94
C ASN A 75 1.77 2.79 22.53
N ALA A 76 2.85 2.74 21.75
CA ALA A 76 4.15 2.27 22.21
C ALA A 76 4.69 3.11 23.38
N ILE A 77 4.57 4.44 23.30
CA ILE A 77 5.00 5.36 24.38
C ILE A 77 4.16 5.17 25.65
N LEU A 78 2.84 5.01 25.51
CA LEU A 78 1.93 4.80 26.64
C LEU A 78 2.15 3.43 27.30
N GLU A 79 2.38 2.40 26.51
CA GLU A 79 2.68 1.07 27.01
C GLU A 79 4.02 1.06 27.78
N TYR A 80 5.06 1.69 27.23
CA TYR A 80 6.34 1.88 27.90
C TYR A 80 6.16 2.58 29.24
N ARG A 81 5.43 3.71 29.27
CA ARG A 81 5.15 4.44 30.49
C ARG A 81 4.34 3.65 31.51
N SER A 82 3.38 2.85 31.04
CA SER A 82 2.57 2.00 31.91
C SER A 82 3.41 0.95 32.63
N LEU A 83 4.46 0.47 31.97
CA LEU A 83 5.33 -0.56 32.51
C LEU A 83 6.43 0.01 33.42
N TYR A 84 7.05 1.11 33.01
CA TYR A 84 8.22 1.70 33.71
C TYR A 84 7.88 2.90 34.60
N GLY A 85 6.68 3.47 34.47
CA GLY A 85 6.26 4.66 35.23
C GLY A 85 6.87 5.96 34.74
N GLU A 86 7.76 5.92 33.75
CA GLU A 86 8.46 7.07 33.18
C GLU A 86 8.34 7.11 31.65
N TRP A 87 8.64 8.27 31.08
CA TRP A 87 8.62 8.43 29.62
C TRP A 87 9.89 7.84 28.98
N PRO A 88 9.80 7.28 27.74
CA PRO A 88 10.97 6.88 27.00
C PRO A 88 11.92 8.09 26.83
N GLY A 89 13.22 7.86 27.02
CA GLY A 89 14.21 8.96 27.04
C GLY A 89 14.33 9.72 28.37
N GLY A 90 13.51 9.42 29.39
CA GLY A 90 13.61 9.99 30.73
C GLY A 90 13.53 11.51 30.74
N ASN A 91 14.56 12.18 31.27
CA ASN A 91 14.61 13.66 31.37
C ASN A 91 14.62 14.40 30.02
N LYS A 92 14.85 13.73 28.91
CA LYS A 92 14.79 14.30 27.54
C LYS A 92 13.36 14.41 27.02
N ALA A 93 12.41 13.71 27.61
CA ALA A 93 10.99 13.73 27.23
C ALA A 93 10.30 14.97 27.82
N LYS A 94 10.61 16.15 27.29
CA LYS A 94 10.02 17.45 27.69
C LYS A 94 9.78 18.32 26.46
N GLY A 95 8.58 18.90 26.38
CA GLY A 95 8.21 19.74 25.26
C GLY A 95 8.19 18.98 23.93
N GLU A 96 8.57 19.62 22.85
CA GLU A 96 8.62 19.02 21.52
C GLU A 96 9.89 18.18 21.33
N VAL A 97 9.71 16.88 21.07
CA VAL A 97 10.80 15.92 20.82
C VAL A 97 10.59 15.29 19.45
N GLU A 98 11.60 15.35 18.60
CA GLU A 98 11.57 14.66 17.31
C GLU A 98 11.72 13.13 17.50
N ALA A 99 11.03 12.35 16.69
CA ALA A 99 11.11 10.90 16.69
C ALA A 99 12.42 10.42 16.04
N GLU A 100 13.53 10.68 16.74
CA GLU A 100 14.88 10.27 16.38
C GLU A 100 15.20 8.90 16.99
N TYR A 101 16.13 8.16 16.37
CA TYR A 101 16.60 6.87 16.88
C TYR A 101 16.98 6.94 18.37
N SER A 102 17.70 7.96 18.79
CA SER A 102 18.17 8.12 20.18
C SER A 102 17.04 8.20 21.22
N PHE A 103 15.87 8.68 20.79
CA PHE A 103 14.65 8.73 21.60
C PHE A 103 13.86 7.43 21.51
N LEU A 104 13.79 6.83 20.31
CA LEU A 104 13.00 5.63 20.02
C LEU A 104 13.73 4.33 20.42
N GLU A 105 15.05 4.38 20.67
CA GLU A 105 15.88 3.21 20.97
C GLU A 105 15.27 2.29 22.04
N PRO A 106 14.77 2.76 23.20
CA PRO A 106 14.18 1.89 24.21
C PRO A 106 12.81 1.29 23.79
N LEU A 107 12.16 1.82 22.75
CA LEU A 107 10.89 1.31 22.21
C LEU A 107 11.11 0.26 21.11
N ILE A 108 12.17 0.39 20.31
CA ILE A 108 12.43 -0.44 19.13
C ILE A 108 13.40 -1.59 19.41
N ASP A 109 14.31 -1.43 20.38
CA ASP A 109 15.34 -2.41 20.70
C ASP A 109 15.09 -3.03 22.08
N SER A 110 14.75 -4.31 22.10
CA SER A 110 14.52 -5.07 23.33
C SER A 110 15.76 -5.17 24.24
N SER A 111 16.96 -5.00 23.70
CA SER A 111 18.20 -5.00 24.49
C SER A 111 18.43 -3.72 25.30
N LYS A 112 17.65 -2.68 25.02
CA LYS A 112 17.76 -1.34 25.61
C LYS A 112 16.70 -1.02 26.66
N ASN A 113 15.85 -2.01 26.96
CA ASN A 113 14.89 -1.94 28.05
C ASN A 113 14.96 -3.17 28.95
N ASP A 114 14.67 -3.02 30.24
CA ASP A 114 14.83 -4.07 31.25
C ASP A 114 13.88 -5.26 31.04
N SER A 115 12.76 -5.05 30.35
CA SER A 115 11.75 -6.09 30.12
C SER A 115 12.02 -6.92 28.88
N GLY A 116 12.96 -6.53 28.01
CA GLY A 116 13.25 -7.24 26.75
C GLY A 116 12.10 -7.20 25.74
N ILE A 117 11.20 -6.20 25.84
CA ILE A 117 9.99 -6.07 25.02
C ILE A 117 10.25 -5.07 23.89
N VAL A 118 9.80 -5.41 22.67
CA VAL A 118 9.73 -4.47 21.55
C VAL A 118 8.35 -3.83 21.56
N PHE A 119 8.27 -2.55 21.89
CA PHE A 119 7.01 -1.78 21.94
C PHE A 119 6.62 -1.26 20.56
N LEU A 120 7.61 -0.94 19.72
CA LEU A 120 7.42 -0.39 18.38
C LEU A 120 8.23 -1.21 17.38
N ASN A 121 7.54 -1.83 16.42
CA ASN A 121 8.21 -2.61 15.38
C ASN A 121 8.65 -1.71 14.23
N LEU A 122 9.74 -1.01 14.42
CA LEU A 122 10.31 -0.07 13.46
C LEU A 122 11.79 -0.42 13.21
N ASN A 123 12.16 -0.47 11.94
CA ASN A 123 13.56 -0.65 11.55
C ASN A 123 14.17 0.73 11.23
N LEU A 124 14.87 1.30 12.19
CA LEU A 124 15.52 2.59 12.10
C LEU A 124 17.00 2.44 12.45
N ALA A 125 17.88 3.01 11.63
CA ALA A 125 19.31 2.98 11.91
C ALA A 125 19.73 4.09 12.90
N SER A 126 20.86 3.87 13.58
CA SER A 126 21.40 4.86 14.52
C SER A 126 21.63 6.21 13.84
N GLY A 127 21.07 7.27 14.43
CA GLY A 127 21.13 8.64 13.91
C GLY A 127 20.07 8.98 12.86
N GLU A 128 19.19 8.06 12.50
CA GLU A 128 18.07 8.35 11.63
C GLU A 128 16.87 8.89 12.42
N LYS A 129 15.99 9.61 11.69
CA LYS A 129 14.70 10.09 12.19
C LYS A 129 13.57 9.35 11.53
N TRP A 130 12.52 9.07 12.27
CA TRP A 130 11.32 8.50 11.68
C TRP A 130 10.54 9.58 10.94
N LEU A 131 10.45 9.41 9.62
CA LEU A 131 9.86 10.38 8.71
C LEU A 131 8.42 10.00 8.37
N ASP A 132 7.59 11.04 8.28
CA ASP A 132 6.23 10.94 7.79
C ASP A 132 6.17 10.67 6.26
N PRO A 133 5.00 10.41 5.67
CA PRO A 133 4.86 10.20 4.22
C PRO A 133 5.21 11.40 3.33
N TRP A 134 5.50 12.56 3.91
CA TRP A 134 5.94 13.78 3.21
C TRP A 134 7.43 14.08 3.41
N GLY A 135 8.12 13.27 4.25
CA GLY A 135 9.55 13.39 4.50
C GLY A 135 9.92 14.32 5.65
N SER A 136 8.96 14.70 6.51
CA SER A 136 9.21 15.44 7.74
C SER A 136 9.32 14.48 8.93
N PRO A 137 10.16 14.77 9.95
CA PRO A 137 10.22 13.94 11.14
C PRO A 137 8.92 14.04 11.95
N TYR A 138 8.50 12.93 12.55
CA TYR A 138 7.43 12.98 13.54
C TYR A 138 7.91 13.74 14.77
N VAL A 139 7.04 14.58 15.33
CA VAL A 139 7.29 15.35 16.54
C VAL A 139 6.31 14.93 17.62
N ILE A 140 6.83 14.64 18.79
CA ILE A 140 6.06 14.23 19.97
C ILE A 140 6.13 15.37 20.96
N ASN A 141 4.99 15.83 21.45
CA ASN A 141 4.95 16.89 22.45
C ASN A 141 4.67 16.27 23.82
N PHE A 142 5.54 16.38 24.75
CA PHE A 142 5.38 15.90 26.12
C PHE A 142 4.84 16.98 27.04
N PRO A 143 3.99 16.63 28.01
CA PRO A 143 3.45 17.58 28.95
C PRO A 143 4.56 18.20 29.82
N ASP A 144 4.45 19.48 30.08
CA ASP A 144 5.39 20.23 30.95
C ASP A 144 5.29 19.86 32.45
N GLY A 145 4.60 18.77 32.77
CA GLY A 145 4.41 18.32 34.15
C GLY A 145 3.29 19.06 34.91
N SER A 146 2.61 20.00 34.28
CA SER A 146 1.46 20.73 34.87
C SER A 146 0.09 20.06 34.58
N GLU A 147 0.04 19.17 33.61
CA GLU A 147 -1.19 18.46 33.22
C GLU A 147 -1.34 17.14 33.98
N THR A 148 -2.45 16.99 34.67
CA THR A 148 -2.71 15.85 35.58
C THR A 148 -3.20 14.60 34.83
N ASP A 149 -3.65 14.72 33.57
CA ASP A 149 -4.15 13.59 32.80
C ASP A 149 -3.21 13.23 31.62
N PRO A 150 -2.41 12.17 31.79
CA PRO A 150 -1.48 11.72 30.75
C PRO A 150 -2.17 11.24 29.45
N ARG A 151 -3.46 10.89 29.49
CA ARG A 151 -4.19 10.42 28.32
C ARG A 151 -4.57 11.57 27.38
N ARG A 152 -4.90 12.73 27.95
CA ARG A 152 -5.32 13.91 27.19
C ARG A 152 -4.12 14.55 26.47
N THR A 153 -2.99 14.59 27.12
CA THR A 153 -1.76 15.22 26.61
C THR A 153 -1.16 14.48 25.41
N VAL A 154 -1.32 13.16 25.36
CA VAL A 154 -0.70 12.32 24.31
C VAL A 154 -1.54 12.28 23.04
N LEU A 155 -2.85 12.55 23.09
CA LEU A 155 -3.73 12.56 21.91
C LEU A 155 -3.53 13.80 21.01
N GLU A 156 -3.02 14.89 21.54
CA GLU A 156 -2.76 16.10 20.76
C GLU A 156 -1.37 16.13 20.10
N THR A 157 -0.57 15.10 20.25
CA THR A 157 0.88 15.22 20.19
C THR A 157 1.61 14.56 19.05
N CYS A 158 0.97 13.78 18.24
CA CYS A 158 1.64 13.29 17.03
C CYS A 158 1.30 14.21 15.86
N VAL A 159 2.05 15.29 15.70
CA VAL A 159 1.82 16.25 14.65
C VAL A 159 2.85 16.05 13.53
N SER A 160 2.47 15.34 12.49
CA SER A 160 3.07 15.49 11.18
C SER A 160 2.68 16.90 10.64
N PHE A 161 3.65 17.65 10.18
CA PHE A 161 3.52 19.07 9.82
C PHE A 161 2.30 19.46 8.94
N PRO A 162 1.80 18.65 7.99
CA PRO A 162 0.57 18.98 7.27
C PRO A 162 -0.72 18.74 8.07
N PHE A 163 -0.71 17.86 9.08
CA PHE A 163 -1.88 17.53 9.90
C PHE A 163 -2.28 18.69 10.85
N ARG A 164 -1.32 19.49 11.30
CA ARG A 164 -1.57 20.66 12.14
C ARG A 164 -2.44 21.70 11.43
N ARG A 165 -2.38 21.77 10.10
CA ARG A 165 -3.21 22.66 9.30
C ARG A 165 -4.66 22.17 9.18
N VAL A 166 -4.86 20.85 9.00
CA VAL A 166 -6.20 20.26 8.82
C VAL A 166 -7.02 20.27 10.11
N ALA A 167 -6.40 20.03 11.27
CA ALA A 167 -7.09 20.10 12.56
C ALA A 167 -7.54 21.53 12.92
N ARG A 168 -6.77 22.56 12.52
CA ARG A 168 -7.12 23.94 12.77
C ARG A 168 -8.25 24.44 11.88
N ASP A 169 -8.30 23.96 10.63
CA ASP A 169 -9.34 24.33 9.66
C ASP A 169 -10.71 23.70 9.98
N VAL A 170 -10.74 22.64 10.78
CA VAL A 170 -11.99 21.99 11.23
C VAL A 170 -12.59 22.71 12.44
N GLU A 171 -11.79 23.36 13.30
CA GLU A 171 -12.30 24.11 14.45
C GLU A 171 -12.75 25.54 14.10
N GLU A 172 -12.23 26.14 13.03
CA GLU A 172 -12.64 27.48 12.57
C GLU A 172 -13.84 27.49 11.59
N GLY A 173 -14.36 26.31 11.24
CA GLY A 173 -15.46 26.14 10.28
C GLY A 173 -16.86 25.91 10.89
N ASN A 174 -17.08 26.26 12.19
CA ASN A 174 -18.42 26.16 12.80
C ASN A 174 -18.88 27.49 13.42
#